data_a729817810ffdec4399f226a00601809
#
_entry.id   a729817810ffdec4399f226a00601809
#
_cell.length_a   1.000
_cell.length_b   1.000
_cell.length_c   1.000
_cell.angle_alpha   90.00
_cell.angle_beta   90.00
_cell.angle_gamma   90.00
#
_symmetry.space_group_name_H-M   'P 1'
#
loop_
_entity.id
_entity.type
_entity.pdbx_description
1 polymer ?
#
loop_
_entity_poly.entity_id
_entity_poly.type
_entity_poly.pdbx_seq_one_letter_code
_entity_poly.pdbx_strand_id
1 'polypeptide(L)'
;MSLNISSYNNVTGSKVNTQSKQYKAMEEKGWISGVIQNESMMSPEEKMIYETFGGRDTIIKNLMKQFDSDGDLLNANGVAGMDVTGKGTSWQKLTSVSEEYRQKMFDNVKQEFIQENGVSNGDTTKRSDIFKDYQLSVNKDKRLSGTWTLEQYEGQYRSAMYAAVKAANPNRKPGQKFDTSILDNVTRELVEATLVKNGNRLVRNSIDVSV
;
A
#
# COMPACT_ATOMS: atom_id res chain seq x y z
N MET A 1 -26.58 -20.17 42.85
CA MET A 1 -25.90 -18.91 42.56
C MET A 1 -26.49 -18.33 41.31
N SER A 2 -27.26 -17.23 41.45
CA SER A 2 -27.91 -16.57 40.32
C SER A 2 -26.90 -15.58 39.70
N LEU A 3 -26.47 -15.84 38.46
CA LEU A 3 -25.63 -14.91 37.71
C LEU A 3 -26.50 -13.70 37.30
N ASN A 4 -26.13 -12.56 37.85
CA ASN A 4 -26.81 -11.31 37.58
C ASN A 4 -26.32 -10.75 36.22
N ILE A 5 -27.09 -11.00 35.13
CA ILE A 5 -26.77 -10.60 33.73
C ILE A 5 -27.17 -9.14 33.45
N SER A 6 -27.52 -8.34 34.47
CA SER A 6 -28.05 -6.99 34.25
C SER A 6 -27.04 -5.87 33.97
N SER A 7 -25.74 -6.16 33.82
CA SER A 7 -24.73 -5.12 33.59
C SER A 7 -24.20 -4.98 32.14
N TYR A 8 -24.79 -5.73 31.18
CA TYR A 8 -24.37 -5.65 29.77
C TYR A 8 -25.27 -4.82 28.86
N ASN A 9 -26.31 -4.21 29.39
CA ASN A 9 -27.31 -3.49 28.59
C ASN A 9 -27.10 -1.97 28.49
N ASN A 10 -25.85 -1.49 28.32
CA ASN A 10 -25.65 -0.07 28.02
C ASN A 10 -24.63 0.13 26.91
N VAL A 11 -24.69 -0.63 25.84
CA VAL A 11 -24.19 -0.20 24.55
C VAL A 11 -25.35 0.44 23.78
N THR A 12 -25.78 1.62 24.21
CA THR A 12 -26.59 2.52 23.38
C THR A 12 -25.73 3.02 22.24
N GLY A 13 -25.35 2.12 21.32
CA GLY A 13 -24.68 2.45 20.12
C GLY A 13 -25.60 3.36 19.29
N SER A 14 -25.15 4.59 19.00
CA SER A 14 -25.84 5.48 18.08
C SER A 14 -26.25 4.69 16.84
N LYS A 15 -27.48 4.87 16.34
CA LYS A 15 -27.95 4.22 15.10
C LYS A 15 -26.99 4.50 13.96
N VAL A 16 -26.88 3.55 13.02
CA VAL A 16 -26.10 3.73 11.80
C VAL A 16 -26.64 4.95 11.04
N ASN A 17 -25.75 5.87 10.65
CA ASN A 17 -26.12 6.99 9.80
C ASN A 17 -26.17 6.53 8.32
N THR A 18 -27.34 6.16 7.85
CA THR A 18 -27.56 5.71 6.46
C THR A 18 -27.41 6.81 5.42
N GLN A 19 -27.33 8.08 5.83
CA GLN A 19 -27.11 9.22 4.93
C GLN A 19 -25.61 9.55 4.77
N SER A 20 -24.73 8.88 5.53
CA SER A 20 -23.29 9.11 5.41
C SER A 20 -22.76 8.63 4.06
N LYS A 21 -21.69 9.27 3.58
CA LYS A 21 -21.01 8.88 2.33
C LYS A 21 -20.46 7.45 2.42
N GLN A 22 -19.93 7.06 3.59
CA GLN A 22 -19.47 5.69 3.84
C GLN A 22 -20.58 4.66 3.65
N TYR A 23 -21.76 4.89 4.23
CA TYR A 23 -22.89 3.98 4.08
C TYR A 23 -23.31 3.85 2.61
N LYS A 24 -23.45 4.96 1.90
CA LYS A 24 -23.80 4.97 0.47
C LYS A 24 -22.77 4.23 -0.38
N ALA A 25 -21.47 4.45 -0.12
CA ALA A 25 -20.41 3.72 -0.80
C ALA A 25 -20.46 2.21 -0.55
N MET A 26 -20.79 1.78 0.68
CA MET A 26 -21.02 0.37 1.00
C MET A 26 -22.23 -0.20 0.27
N GLU A 27 -23.31 0.58 0.17
CA GLU A 27 -24.54 0.19 -0.55
C GLU A 27 -24.26 -0.01 -2.04
N GLU A 28 -23.55 0.94 -2.69
CA GLU A 28 -23.11 0.85 -4.08
C GLU A 28 -22.20 -0.36 -4.35
N LYS A 29 -21.36 -0.73 -3.40
CA LYS A 29 -20.50 -1.92 -3.49
C LYS A 29 -21.22 -3.24 -3.15
N GLY A 30 -22.50 -3.20 -2.78
CA GLY A 30 -23.28 -4.38 -2.40
C GLY A 30 -22.96 -4.94 -1.00
N TRP A 31 -22.18 -4.24 -0.18
CA TRP A 31 -21.80 -4.73 1.15
C TRP A 31 -22.98 -4.74 2.12
N ILE A 32 -23.86 -3.74 2.02
CA ILE A 32 -25.09 -3.69 2.86
C ILE A 32 -25.99 -4.87 2.55
N SER A 33 -26.25 -5.16 1.27
CA SER A 33 -27.06 -6.32 0.87
C SER A 33 -26.41 -7.64 1.30
N GLY A 34 -25.07 -7.74 1.24
CA GLY A 34 -24.35 -8.92 1.74
C GLY A 34 -24.54 -9.14 3.25
N VAL A 35 -24.48 -8.08 4.07
CA VAL A 35 -24.77 -8.18 5.52
C VAL A 35 -26.19 -8.65 5.78
N ILE A 36 -27.18 -8.09 5.07
CA ILE A 36 -28.60 -8.47 5.20
C ILE A 36 -28.82 -9.93 4.80
N GLN A 37 -28.21 -10.35 3.68
CA GLN A 37 -28.30 -11.73 3.20
C GLN A 37 -27.70 -12.71 4.23
N ASN A 38 -26.49 -12.43 4.74
CA ASN A 38 -25.87 -13.27 5.75
C ASN A 38 -26.74 -13.41 7.00
N GLU A 39 -27.31 -12.31 7.50
CA GLU A 39 -28.22 -12.34 8.64
C GLU A 39 -29.47 -13.19 8.37
N SER A 40 -29.99 -13.16 7.15
CA SER A 40 -31.18 -13.95 6.78
C SER A 40 -30.94 -15.46 6.75
N MET A 41 -29.65 -15.88 6.61
CA MET A 41 -29.25 -17.29 6.58
C MET A 41 -28.84 -17.84 7.96
N MET A 42 -28.78 -17.00 9.00
CA MET A 42 -28.43 -17.43 10.36
C MET A 42 -29.49 -18.31 10.99
N SER A 43 -29.06 -19.35 11.69
CA SER A 43 -29.92 -20.13 12.59
C SER A 43 -30.43 -19.25 13.76
N PRO A 44 -31.50 -19.66 14.50
CA PRO A 44 -31.95 -18.91 15.66
C PRO A 44 -30.88 -18.70 16.73
N GLU A 45 -30.02 -19.69 16.95
CA GLU A 45 -28.91 -19.65 17.90
C GLU A 45 -27.84 -18.67 17.48
N GLU A 46 -27.41 -18.71 16.20
CA GLU A 46 -26.47 -17.77 15.63
C GLU A 46 -26.97 -16.34 15.68
N LYS A 47 -28.28 -16.14 15.39
CA LYS A 47 -28.92 -14.84 15.45
C LYS A 47 -28.94 -14.27 16.86
N MET A 48 -29.20 -15.09 17.87
CA MET A 48 -29.13 -14.67 19.27
C MET A 48 -27.74 -14.20 19.66
N ILE A 49 -26.70 -14.93 19.25
CA ILE A 49 -25.31 -14.55 19.48
C ILE A 49 -24.99 -13.24 18.76
N TYR A 50 -25.34 -13.13 17.48
CA TYR A 50 -25.16 -11.96 16.65
C TYR A 50 -25.78 -10.69 17.27
N GLU A 51 -27.01 -10.76 17.73
CA GLU A 51 -27.71 -9.66 18.43
C GLU A 51 -27.03 -9.29 19.75
N THR A 52 -26.52 -10.29 20.50
CA THR A 52 -25.76 -10.04 21.74
C THR A 52 -24.52 -9.18 21.51
N PHE A 53 -23.87 -9.31 20.35
CA PHE A 53 -22.71 -8.50 19.94
C PHE A 53 -23.09 -7.22 19.19
N GLY A 54 -24.37 -6.80 19.24
CA GLY A 54 -24.87 -5.56 18.68
C GLY A 54 -25.37 -5.67 17.23
N GLY A 55 -25.53 -6.88 16.72
CA GLY A 55 -26.23 -7.19 15.49
C GLY A 55 -25.72 -6.44 14.25
N ARG A 56 -26.63 -6.21 13.32
CA ARG A 56 -26.39 -5.55 12.02
C ARG A 56 -25.69 -4.19 12.15
N ASP A 57 -26.13 -3.37 13.09
CA ASP A 57 -25.61 -2.02 13.27
C ASP A 57 -24.12 -2.02 13.61
N THR A 58 -23.67 -2.96 14.44
CA THR A 58 -22.25 -3.10 14.80
C THR A 58 -21.42 -3.54 13.62
N ILE A 59 -21.88 -4.52 12.84
CA ILE A 59 -21.20 -4.97 11.63
C ILE A 59 -21.06 -3.82 10.63
N ILE A 60 -22.15 -3.11 10.34
CA ILE A 60 -22.14 -1.96 9.41
C ILE A 60 -21.18 -0.88 9.90
N LYS A 61 -21.19 -0.50 11.18
CA LYS A 61 -20.25 0.49 11.72
C LYS A 61 -18.80 0.06 11.59
N ASN A 62 -18.50 -1.21 11.80
CA ASN A 62 -17.14 -1.73 11.62
C ASN A 62 -16.71 -1.71 10.13
N LEU A 63 -17.60 -2.05 9.22
CA LEU A 63 -17.34 -1.95 7.79
C LEU A 63 -17.17 -0.50 7.33
N MET A 64 -17.95 0.45 7.89
CA MET A 64 -17.79 1.88 7.59
C MET A 64 -16.40 2.41 7.93
N LYS A 65 -15.70 1.83 8.89
CA LYS A 65 -14.31 2.20 9.24
C LYS A 65 -13.30 1.90 8.11
N GLN A 66 -13.71 1.09 7.12
CA GLN A 66 -12.90 0.82 5.94
C GLN A 66 -13.00 1.91 4.88
N PHE A 67 -13.77 2.97 5.14
CA PHE A 67 -13.95 4.11 4.25
C PHE A 67 -13.55 5.41 4.96
N ASP A 68 -13.03 6.36 4.21
CA ASP A 68 -12.82 7.72 4.71
C ASP A 68 -14.16 8.50 4.80
N SER A 69 -14.10 9.75 5.29
CA SER A 69 -15.28 10.62 5.41
C SER A 69 -15.97 10.93 4.07
N ASP A 70 -15.26 10.76 2.96
CA ASP A 70 -15.78 11.00 1.61
C ASP A 70 -16.42 9.76 0.98
N GLY A 71 -16.30 8.60 1.64
CA GLY A 71 -16.80 7.32 1.15
C GLY A 71 -15.80 6.56 0.27
N ASP A 72 -14.53 6.98 0.24
CA ASP A 72 -13.49 6.26 -0.49
C ASP A 72 -12.92 5.13 0.35
N LEU A 73 -12.77 3.96 -0.27
CA LEU A 73 -12.21 2.78 0.38
C LEU A 73 -10.75 3.02 0.80
N LEU A 74 -10.44 2.65 2.03
CA LEU A 74 -9.08 2.68 2.57
C LEU A 74 -8.33 1.42 2.12
N ASN A 75 -7.06 1.57 1.75
CA ASN A 75 -6.17 0.42 1.56
C ASN A 75 -5.74 -0.18 2.91
N ALA A 76 -4.94 -1.27 2.87
CA ALA A 76 -4.43 -1.94 4.07
C ALA A 76 -3.63 -1.01 5.01
N ASN A 77 -3.07 0.08 4.48
CA ASN A 77 -2.34 1.09 5.26
C ASN A 77 -3.24 2.22 5.78
N GLY A 78 -4.56 2.14 5.59
CA GLY A 78 -5.51 3.18 6.01
C GLY A 78 -5.50 4.43 5.12
N VAL A 79 -5.09 4.33 3.86
CA VAL A 79 -4.99 5.45 2.92
C VAL A 79 -6.10 5.34 1.87
N ALA A 80 -6.91 6.39 1.73
CA ALA A 80 -7.93 6.51 0.70
C ALA A 80 -7.36 6.90 -0.68
N GLY A 81 -8.14 6.68 -1.74
CA GLY A 81 -7.77 7.05 -3.11
C GLY A 81 -6.84 6.05 -3.79
N MET A 82 -6.61 4.89 -3.17
CA MET A 82 -5.77 3.82 -3.69
C MET A 82 -6.55 2.69 -4.37
N ASP A 83 -7.87 2.75 -4.38
CA ASP A 83 -8.73 1.77 -5.05
C ASP A 83 -8.59 1.89 -6.58
N VAL A 84 -8.18 0.80 -7.22
CA VAL A 84 -8.01 0.68 -8.67
C VAL A 84 -9.19 -0.03 -9.35
N THR A 85 -10.21 -0.43 -8.60
CA THR A 85 -11.36 -1.16 -9.11
C THR A 85 -12.05 -0.36 -10.22
N GLY A 86 -12.21 -0.97 -11.38
CA GLY A 86 -12.84 -0.34 -12.55
C GLY A 86 -12.01 0.73 -13.27
N LYS A 87 -10.79 1.05 -12.81
CA LYS A 87 -9.96 2.12 -13.41
C LYS A 87 -9.08 1.68 -14.58
N GLY A 88 -9.03 0.38 -14.89
CA GLY A 88 -8.10 -0.15 -15.90
C GLY A 88 -6.66 0.26 -15.57
N THR A 89 -5.90 0.72 -16.57
CA THR A 89 -4.50 1.17 -16.41
C THR A 89 -4.32 2.69 -16.48
N SER A 90 -5.41 3.47 -16.51
CA SER A 90 -5.37 4.94 -16.68
C SER A 90 -4.58 5.67 -15.59
N TRP A 91 -4.46 5.08 -14.40
CA TRP A 91 -3.68 5.58 -13.27
C TRP A 91 -2.18 5.29 -13.39
N GLN A 92 -1.77 4.33 -14.23
CA GLN A 92 -0.38 3.97 -14.47
C GLN A 92 0.28 4.99 -15.40
N LYS A 93 0.49 6.20 -14.91
CA LYS A 93 1.16 7.28 -15.64
C LYS A 93 2.24 7.90 -14.77
N LEU A 94 3.34 8.31 -15.41
CA LEU A 94 4.42 9.00 -14.73
C LEU A 94 4.00 10.41 -14.34
N THR A 95 4.22 10.74 -13.08
CA THR A 95 3.96 12.07 -12.51
C THR A 95 5.17 12.53 -11.70
N SER A 96 5.15 13.78 -11.23
CA SER A 96 6.21 14.28 -10.36
C SER A 96 6.10 13.63 -8.98
N VAL A 97 7.22 13.13 -8.48
CA VAL A 97 7.44 12.70 -7.09
C VAL A 97 8.54 13.56 -6.51
N SER A 98 8.35 14.08 -5.30
CA SER A 98 9.35 14.96 -4.68
C SER A 98 10.69 14.25 -4.48
N GLU A 99 11.75 15.04 -4.47
CA GLU A 99 13.11 14.55 -4.24
C GLU A 99 13.23 13.82 -2.89
N GLU A 100 12.57 14.33 -1.86
CA GLU A 100 12.55 13.73 -0.53
C GLU A 100 12.14 12.25 -0.57
N TYR A 101 11.03 11.92 -1.23
CA TYR A 101 10.53 10.54 -1.27
C TYR A 101 11.36 9.65 -2.19
N ARG A 102 11.93 10.21 -3.26
CA ARG A 102 12.87 9.48 -4.11
C ARG A 102 14.14 9.15 -3.34
N GLN A 103 14.65 10.08 -2.51
CA GLN A 103 15.81 9.84 -1.65
C GLN A 103 15.51 8.79 -0.58
N LYS A 104 14.41 8.91 0.15
CA LYS A 104 13.98 7.89 1.13
C LYS A 104 13.90 6.49 0.50
N MET A 105 13.33 6.40 -0.70
CA MET A 105 13.23 5.13 -1.42
C MET A 105 14.59 4.61 -1.86
N PHE A 106 15.47 5.48 -2.38
CA PHE A 106 16.84 5.09 -2.74
C PHE A 106 17.62 4.54 -1.55
N ASP A 107 17.57 5.23 -0.40
CA ASP A 107 18.25 4.84 0.82
C ASP A 107 17.73 3.50 1.34
N ASN A 108 16.41 3.31 1.32
CA ASN A 108 15.81 2.04 1.70
C ASN A 108 16.26 0.90 0.80
N VAL A 109 16.21 1.08 -0.52
CA VAL A 109 16.64 0.07 -1.49
C VAL A 109 18.12 -0.26 -1.31
N LYS A 110 18.99 0.74 -1.10
CA LYS A 110 20.42 0.54 -0.87
C LYS A 110 20.68 -0.25 0.41
N GLN A 111 19.98 0.12 1.50
CA GLN A 111 20.09 -0.57 2.78
C GLN A 111 19.64 -2.03 2.68
N GLU A 112 18.47 -2.29 2.10
CA GLU A 112 17.97 -3.66 1.89
C GLU A 112 18.94 -4.46 1.01
N PHE A 113 19.39 -3.88 -0.09
CA PHE A 113 20.30 -4.55 -1.04
C PHE A 113 21.60 -4.99 -0.36
N ILE A 114 22.15 -4.16 0.52
CA ILE A 114 23.37 -4.48 1.30
C ILE A 114 23.07 -5.58 2.32
N GLN A 115 22.03 -5.42 3.14
CA GLN A 115 21.69 -6.34 4.22
C GLN A 115 21.36 -7.75 3.71
N GLU A 116 20.70 -7.83 2.57
CA GLU A 116 20.17 -9.07 2.00
C GLU A 116 21.04 -9.63 0.87
N ASN A 117 22.19 -9.04 0.63
CA ASN A 117 23.09 -9.42 -0.48
C ASN A 117 22.37 -9.44 -1.84
N GLY A 118 21.47 -8.49 -2.06
CA GLY A 118 20.71 -8.33 -3.29
C GLY A 118 19.54 -9.31 -3.47
N VAL A 119 19.19 -10.12 -2.47
CA VAL A 119 18.02 -11.02 -2.52
C VAL A 119 17.05 -10.61 -1.40
N SER A 120 15.79 -10.34 -1.75
CA SER A 120 14.81 -9.91 -0.76
C SER A 120 14.49 -11.02 0.24
N ASN A 121 14.45 -10.68 1.53
CA ASN A 121 13.98 -11.55 2.61
C ASN A 121 12.44 -11.53 2.77
N GLY A 122 11.75 -10.69 1.97
CA GLY A 122 10.30 -10.55 1.99
C GLY A 122 9.77 -9.53 3.00
N ASP A 123 10.61 -8.91 3.85
CA ASP A 123 10.19 -7.80 4.72
C ASP A 123 10.01 -6.52 3.90
N THR A 124 8.76 -6.07 3.80
CA THR A 124 8.39 -4.85 3.08
C THR A 124 7.95 -3.72 4.01
N THR A 125 8.21 -3.82 5.31
CA THR A 125 7.70 -2.87 6.32
C THR A 125 8.15 -1.44 6.03
N LYS A 126 9.46 -1.20 5.94
CA LYS A 126 10.00 0.15 5.65
C LYS A 126 9.55 0.69 4.30
N ARG A 127 9.54 -0.17 3.28
CA ARG A 127 9.02 0.16 1.95
C ARG A 127 7.57 0.64 2.03
N SER A 128 6.72 -0.09 2.75
CA SER A 128 5.31 0.25 2.94
C SER A 128 5.12 1.57 3.68
N ASP A 129 5.94 1.85 4.68
CA ASP A 129 5.92 3.13 5.42
C ASP A 129 6.27 4.31 4.50
N ILE A 130 7.30 4.18 3.65
CA ILE A 130 7.65 5.23 2.68
C ILE A 130 6.51 5.50 1.71
N PHE A 131 5.86 4.46 1.18
CA PHE A 131 4.70 4.61 0.31
C PHE A 131 3.53 5.28 1.02
N LYS A 132 3.23 4.85 2.25
CA LYS A 132 2.16 5.45 3.06
C LYS A 132 2.41 6.93 3.30
N ASP A 133 3.62 7.29 3.74
CA ASP A 133 3.99 8.69 4.00
C ASP A 133 3.87 9.53 2.73
N TYR A 134 4.36 9.01 1.59
CA TYR A 134 4.18 9.66 0.30
C TYR A 134 2.70 9.87 -0.05
N GLN A 135 1.89 8.83 0.06
CA GLN A 135 0.46 8.88 -0.25
C GLN A 135 -0.29 9.90 0.60
N LEU A 136 0.09 10.02 1.88
CA LEU A 136 -0.50 11.00 2.80
C LEU A 136 -0.02 12.44 2.54
N SER A 137 1.16 12.62 1.94
CA SER A 137 1.72 13.95 1.63
C SER A 137 1.15 14.59 0.38
N VAL A 138 0.45 13.82 -0.47
CA VAL A 138 -0.09 14.31 -1.74
C VAL A 138 -1.62 14.27 -1.77
N ASN A 139 -2.21 15.06 -2.66
CA ASN A 139 -3.64 15.06 -2.90
C ASN A 139 -4.12 13.67 -3.35
N LYS A 140 -5.33 13.29 -2.93
CA LYS A 140 -5.94 11.97 -3.15
C LYS A 140 -5.91 11.52 -4.63
N ASP A 141 -6.19 12.43 -5.56
CA ASP A 141 -6.19 12.17 -7.01
C ASP A 141 -4.82 11.83 -7.60
N LYS A 142 -3.73 12.23 -6.91
CA LYS A 142 -2.34 11.98 -7.33
C LYS A 142 -1.72 10.73 -6.71
N ARG A 143 -2.35 10.15 -5.69
CA ARG A 143 -1.77 9.04 -4.91
C ARG A 143 -1.43 7.83 -5.77
N LEU A 144 -2.37 7.35 -6.60
CA LEU A 144 -2.14 6.18 -7.45
C LEU A 144 -1.00 6.40 -8.44
N SER A 145 -1.06 7.48 -9.23
CA SER A 145 -0.03 7.76 -10.24
C SER A 145 1.33 8.05 -9.62
N GLY A 146 1.34 8.72 -8.47
CA GLY A 146 2.59 8.99 -7.76
C GLY A 146 3.20 7.73 -7.14
N THR A 147 2.38 6.85 -6.56
CA THR A 147 2.83 5.53 -6.07
C THR A 147 3.43 4.72 -7.23
N TRP A 148 2.73 4.65 -8.37
CA TRP A 148 3.25 4.03 -9.58
C TRP A 148 4.62 4.59 -9.99
N THR A 149 4.75 5.92 -9.98
CA THR A 149 6.00 6.58 -10.35
C THR A 149 7.12 6.25 -9.37
N LEU A 150 6.84 6.27 -8.07
CA LEU A 150 7.83 5.94 -7.03
C LEU A 150 8.28 4.47 -7.12
N GLU A 151 7.36 3.54 -7.46
CA GLU A 151 7.70 2.13 -7.75
C GLU A 151 8.63 2.00 -8.96
N GLN A 152 8.45 2.84 -10.00
CA GLN A 152 9.37 2.84 -11.14
C GLN A 152 10.78 3.27 -10.71
N TYR A 153 10.91 4.31 -9.87
CA TYR A 153 12.20 4.71 -9.31
C TYR A 153 12.85 3.61 -8.47
N GLU A 154 12.07 2.99 -7.58
CA GLU A 154 12.53 1.85 -6.75
C GLU A 154 13.15 0.75 -7.61
N GLY A 155 12.44 0.32 -8.66
CA GLY A 155 12.93 -0.70 -9.59
C GLY A 155 14.23 -0.32 -10.27
N GLN A 156 14.39 0.96 -10.68
CA GLN A 156 15.61 1.44 -11.32
C GLN A 156 16.79 1.56 -10.34
N TYR A 157 16.55 1.98 -9.11
CA TYR A 157 17.58 2.00 -8.06
C TYR A 157 18.11 0.59 -7.78
N ARG A 158 17.22 -0.38 -7.58
CA ARG A 158 17.60 -1.79 -7.36
C ARG A 158 18.38 -2.35 -8.56
N SER A 159 17.92 -2.06 -9.78
CA SER A 159 18.57 -2.48 -11.02
C SER A 159 19.97 -1.86 -11.18
N ALA A 160 20.18 -0.60 -10.76
CA ALA A 160 21.48 0.05 -10.79
C ALA A 160 22.47 -0.62 -9.85
N MET A 161 22.04 -0.95 -8.62
CA MET A 161 22.88 -1.65 -7.65
C MET A 161 23.27 -3.05 -8.13
N TYR A 162 22.33 -3.78 -8.73
CA TYR A 162 22.63 -5.06 -9.38
C TYR A 162 23.68 -4.92 -10.48
N ALA A 163 23.54 -3.91 -11.34
CA ALA A 163 24.46 -3.67 -12.43
C ALA A 163 25.88 -3.37 -11.91
N ALA A 164 26.02 -2.51 -10.89
CA ALA A 164 27.29 -2.18 -10.28
C ALA A 164 28.00 -3.41 -9.70
N VAL A 165 27.26 -4.20 -8.90
CA VAL A 165 27.81 -5.42 -8.30
C VAL A 165 28.15 -6.47 -9.36
N LYS A 166 27.36 -6.59 -10.42
CA LYS A 166 27.61 -7.52 -11.53
C LYS A 166 28.82 -7.09 -12.36
N ALA A 167 29.02 -5.80 -12.56
CA ALA A 167 30.20 -5.27 -13.25
C ALA A 167 31.49 -5.56 -12.47
N ALA A 168 31.47 -5.37 -11.15
CA ALA A 168 32.62 -5.65 -10.29
C ALA A 168 32.90 -7.16 -10.14
N ASN A 169 31.87 -8.01 -10.18
CA ASN A 169 32.03 -9.46 -10.10
C ASN A 169 31.06 -10.19 -11.04
N PRO A 170 31.45 -10.40 -12.32
CA PRO A 170 30.59 -11.03 -13.33
C PRO A 170 30.11 -12.44 -12.98
N ASN A 171 30.83 -13.19 -12.16
CA ASN A 171 30.53 -14.57 -11.79
C ASN A 171 29.69 -14.67 -10.50
N ARG A 172 29.41 -13.55 -9.83
CA ARG A 172 28.61 -13.55 -8.58
C ARG A 172 27.20 -14.08 -8.82
N LYS A 173 26.78 -14.98 -7.93
CA LYS A 173 25.41 -15.50 -7.88
C LYS A 173 24.55 -14.64 -6.93
N PRO A 174 23.23 -14.53 -7.15
CA PRO A 174 22.32 -13.89 -6.20
C PRO A 174 22.49 -14.44 -4.78
N GLY A 175 22.40 -13.57 -3.77
CA GLY A 175 22.56 -13.93 -2.37
C GLY A 175 24.01 -14.12 -1.87
N GLN A 176 24.99 -14.19 -2.75
CA GLN A 176 26.40 -14.19 -2.33
C GLN A 176 26.81 -12.82 -1.77
N LYS A 177 27.65 -12.84 -0.73
CA LYS A 177 28.25 -11.62 -0.18
C LYS A 177 29.06 -10.89 -1.27
N PHE A 178 29.11 -9.58 -1.16
CA PHE A 178 29.90 -8.70 -2.05
C PHE A 178 30.54 -7.59 -1.22
N ASP A 179 31.54 -6.93 -1.80
CA ASP A 179 32.13 -5.74 -1.21
C ASP A 179 31.15 -4.58 -1.34
N THR A 180 30.62 -4.10 -0.23
CA THR A 180 29.60 -3.05 -0.19
C THR A 180 30.12 -1.70 -0.68
N SER A 181 31.46 -1.47 -0.67
CA SER A 181 32.08 -0.25 -1.19
C SER A 181 31.82 -0.03 -2.68
N ILE A 182 31.50 -1.10 -3.42
CA ILE A 182 31.07 -1.03 -4.84
C ILE A 182 29.85 -0.09 -4.99
N LEU A 183 28.99 -0.04 -3.96
CA LEU A 183 27.79 0.79 -3.99
C LEU A 183 28.03 2.24 -3.54
N ASP A 184 29.24 2.61 -3.08
CA ASP A 184 29.53 3.99 -2.65
C ASP A 184 29.39 4.97 -3.80
N ASN A 185 29.76 4.55 -5.00
CA ASN A 185 29.64 5.33 -6.23
C ASN A 185 28.24 5.28 -6.87
N VAL A 186 27.31 4.45 -6.34
CA VAL A 186 25.93 4.43 -6.81
C VAL A 186 25.13 5.43 -5.99
N THR A 187 24.87 6.60 -6.56
CA THR A 187 24.05 7.65 -5.95
C THR A 187 22.71 7.77 -6.66
N ARG A 188 21.72 8.34 -5.98
CA ARG A 188 20.40 8.58 -6.54
C ARG A 188 20.49 9.44 -7.81
N GLU A 189 21.26 10.53 -7.73
CA GLU A 189 21.44 11.50 -8.81
C GLU A 189 22.03 10.85 -10.08
N LEU A 190 23.06 10.01 -9.90
CA LEU A 190 23.67 9.30 -11.02
C LEU A 190 22.70 8.33 -11.68
N VAL A 191 21.92 7.60 -10.88
CA VAL A 191 20.90 6.69 -11.44
C VAL A 191 19.82 7.49 -12.17
N GLU A 192 19.28 8.55 -11.56
CA GLU A 192 18.21 9.36 -12.14
C GLU A 192 18.65 10.09 -13.41
N ALA A 193 19.91 10.52 -13.51
CA ALA A 193 20.45 11.17 -14.71
C ALA A 193 20.44 10.25 -15.95
N THR A 194 20.40 8.94 -15.76
CA THR A 194 20.32 7.97 -16.87
C THR A 194 18.88 7.59 -17.24
N LEU A 195 17.87 8.07 -16.49
CA LEU A 195 16.48 7.66 -16.71
C LEU A 195 15.82 8.46 -17.83
N VAL A 196 15.12 7.75 -18.69
CA VAL A 196 14.26 8.31 -19.73
C VAL A 196 12.84 7.75 -19.59
N LYS A 197 11.86 8.52 -20.04
CA LYS A 197 10.47 8.07 -20.12
C LYS A 197 10.27 7.23 -21.36
N ASN A 198 9.72 6.04 -21.18
CA ASN A 198 9.25 5.19 -22.27
C ASN A 198 7.79 4.81 -21.99
N GLY A 199 6.85 5.56 -22.59
CA GLY A 199 5.43 5.48 -22.27
C GLY A 199 5.18 5.78 -20.79
N ASN A 200 4.60 4.82 -20.09
CA ASN A 200 4.26 4.91 -18.66
C ASN A 200 5.37 4.40 -17.73
N ARG A 201 6.58 4.16 -18.24
CA ARG A 201 7.70 3.60 -17.49
C ARG A 201 8.91 4.49 -17.52
N LEU A 202 9.70 4.42 -16.45
CA LEU A 202 11.07 4.88 -16.41
C LEU A 202 11.99 3.72 -16.83
N VAL A 203 12.87 3.98 -17.79
CA VAL A 203 13.87 3.02 -18.22
C VAL A 203 15.24 3.69 -18.20
N ARG A 204 16.30 2.93 -17.95
CA ARG A 204 17.65 3.46 -18.11
C ARG A 204 17.99 3.51 -19.59
N ASN A 205 18.51 4.65 -20.04
CA ASN A 205 19.22 4.71 -21.29
C ASN A 205 20.49 3.88 -21.11
N SER A 206 20.75 2.94 -22.00
CA SER A 206 22.01 2.18 -22.00
C SER A 206 23.14 3.11 -22.45
N ILE A 207 23.54 4.01 -21.55
CA ILE A 207 24.86 4.63 -21.66
C ILE A 207 25.79 3.64 -20.96
N ASP A 208 26.71 3.04 -21.72
CA ASP A 208 27.83 2.31 -21.14
C ASP A 208 28.55 3.24 -20.15
N VAL A 209 28.26 3.06 -18.87
CA VAL A 209 29.07 3.65 -17.82
C VAL A 209 30.26 2.73 -17.69
N SER A 210 31.20 2.93 -18.56
CA SER A 210 32.57 2.44 -18.36
C SER A 210 33.13 3.18 -17.14
N VAL A 211 33.15 2.50 -15.99
CA VAL A 211 33.88 2.94 -14.79
C VAL A 211 35.30 2.45 -14.87
#